data_68736aeeb360f0ccec931d74755011af
#
_entry.id   68736aeeb360f0ccec931d74755011af
#
_cell.length_a   1.000
_cell.length_b   1.000
_cell.length_c   1.000
_cell.angle_alpha   90.00
_cell.angle_beta   90.00
_cell.angle_gamma   90.00
#
_symmetry.space_group_name_H-M   'P 1'
#
loop_
_entity.id
_entity.type
_entity.pdbx_description
1 polymer ?
#
loop_
_entity_poly.entity_id
_entity_poly.type
_entity_poly.pdbx_seq_one_letter_code
_entity_poly.pdbx_strand_id
1 'polypeptide(L)'
;MLGFPPSTEFNKRIPKQKFYENAAVPAAVKRLFADQLRYIYWRNKLAVSTLNLTAGEQVTEIEIFELCLTGPKLDEAVLRQIDSEIPYHILFVLSYENKVQAWIGCKDTSANSSAKVSRYLHTDWMPETELSLTMSGLSLEAVYDGLVRQIARLQGESWSAAYSIAENIQRSAEREKLQKQIAALENKIRKE
;
A
#
# COMPACT_ATOMS: atom_id res chain seq x y z
N MET A 1 -16.49 -2.99 -5.16
CA MET A 1 -15.10 -2.56 -4.89
C MET A 1 -15.10 -1.10 -4.45
N LEU A 2 -14.01 -0.42 -4.23
CA LEU A 2 -13.83 0.81 -3.44
C LEU A 2 -14.74 2.04 -3.71
N GLY A 3 -15.71 1.99 -4.58
CA GLY A 3 -16.66 3.10 -4.82
C GLY A 3 -16.04 4.39 -5.37
N PHE A 4 -14.91 4.31 -6.07
CA PHE A 4 -14.30 5.45 -6.74
C PHE A 4 -15.12 5.88 -7.96
N PRO A 5 -15.00 7.16 -8.41
CA PRO A 5 -15.77 7.67 -9.55
C PRO A 5 -15.60 6.81 -10.81
N PRO A 6 -16.66 6.59 -11.59
CA PRO A 6 -16.59 5.82 -12.84
C PRO A 6 -15.57 6.34 -13.84
N SER A 7 -15.30 7.66 -13.84
CA SER A 7 -14.26 8.28 -14.70
C SER A 7 -12.86 7.74 -14.46
N THR A 8 -12.60 7.12 -13.28
CA THR A 8 -11.31 6.55 -12.91
C THR A 8 -11.17 5.09 -13.30
N GLU A 9 -12.24 4.43 -13.74
CA GLU A 9 -12.25 3.00 -14.01
C GLU A 9 -11.43 2.64 -15.25
N PHE A 10 -10.52 1.70 -15.10
CA PHE A 10 -9.73 1.09 -16.16
C PHE A 10 -10.08 -0.36 -16.40
N ASN A 11 -10.27 -1.14 -15.35
CA ASN A 11 -10.67 -2.55 -15.36
C ASN A 11 -9.89 -3.43 -16.37
N LYS A 12 -8.56 -3.23 -16.46
CA LYS A 12 -7.68 -3.97 -17.37
C LYS A 12 -6.91 -5.04 -16.64
N ARG A 13 -6.89 -6.25 -17.17
CA ARG A 13 -5.99 -7.31 -16.72
C ARG A 13 -4.58 -7.03 -17.21
N ILE A 14 -3.60 -7.09 -16.28
CA ILE A 14 -2.18 -6.94 -16.59
C ILE A 14 -1.51 -8.31 -16.51
N PRO A 15 -0.79 -8.74 -17.55
CA PRO A 15 0.03 -9.95 -17.46
C PRO A 15 1.09 -9.79 -16.37
N LYS A 16 1.09 -10.66 -15.37
CA LYS A 16 2.03 -10.60 -14.24
C LYS A 16 3.50 -10.67 -14.65
N GLN A 17 3.78 -11.29 -15.81
CA GLN A 17 5.12 -11.38 -16.41
C GLN A 17 5.76 -10.02 -16.64
N LYS A 18 4.97 -8.97 -16.95
CA LYS A 18 5.48 -7.60 -17.17
C LYS A 18 6.27 -7.06 -15.97
N PHE A 19 5.98 -7.53 -14.76
CA PHE A 19 6.65 -7.08 -13.55
C PHE A 19 7.92 -7.86 -13.22
N TYR A 20 8.19 -8.98 -13.90
CA TYR A 20 9.34 -9.83 -13.56
C TYR A 20 10.08 -10.44 -14.77
N GLU A 21 9.71 -10.08 -16.00
CA GLU A 21 10.43 -10.57 -17.19
C GLU A 21 11.83 -9.99 -17.30
N ASN A 22 12.11 -8.86 -16.68
CA ASN A 22 13.45 -8.29 -16.62
C ASN A 22 14.44 -9.28 -15.99
N ALA A 23 15.59 -9.47 -16.63
CA ALA A 23 16.63 -10.40 -16.18
C ALA A 23 17.19 -10.04 -14.79
N ALA A 24 17.13 -8.77 -14.38
CA ALA A 24 17.58 -8.32 -13.08
C ALA A 24 16.70 -8.77 -11.89
N VAL A 25 15.46 -9.23 -12.16
CA VAL A 25 14.56 -9.69 -11.08
C VAL A 25 15.02 -11.06 -10.58
N PRO A 26 15.27 -11.24 -9.27
CA PRO A 26 15.72 -12.49 -8.69
C PRO A 26 14.74 -13.65 -8.97
N ALA A 27 15.28 -14.85 -9.23
CA ALA A 27 14.47 -16.05 -9.50
C ALA A 27 13.48 -16.37 -8.35
N ALA A 28 13.86 -16.08 -7.11
CA ALA A 28 12.98 -16.23 -5.95
C ALA A 28 11.73 -15.35 -6.07
N VAL A 29 11.88 -14.08 -6.46
CA VAL A 29 10.75 -13.16 -6.66
C VAL A 29 9.86 -13.61 -7.82
N LYS A 30 10.46 -14.07 -8.93
CA LYS A 30 9.69 -14.64 -10.05
C LYS A 30 8.81 -15.82 -9.62
N ARG A 31 9.31 -16.68 -8.74
CA ARG A 31 8.53 -17.79 -8.17
C ARG A 31 7.36 -17.29 -7.33
N LEU A 32 7.57 -16.26 -6.50
CA LEU A 32 6.49 -15.66 -5.71
C LEU A 32 5.34 -15.18 -6.59
N PHE A 33 5.64 -14.51 -7.72
CA PHE A 33 4.61 -14.11 -8.69
C PHE A 33 3.87 -15.30 -9.29
N ALA A 34 4.58 -16.39 -9.58
CA ALA A 34 3.96 -17.61 -10.13
C ALA A 34 3.05 -18.28 -9.10
N ASP A 35 3.55 -18.44 -7.87
CA ASP A 35 2.93 -19.27 -6.83
C ASP A 35 1.81 -18.54 -6.08
N GLN A 36 1.95 -17.23 -5.83
CA GLN A 36 1.06 -16.49 -4.96
C GLN A 36 0.02 -15.64 -5.70
N LEU A 37 0.26 -15.30 -6.97
CA LEU A 37 -0.67 -14.48 -7.76
C LEU A 37 -1.36 -15.31 -8.83
N ARG A 38 -2.69 -15.20 -8.87
CA ARG A 38 -3.52 -15.71 -9.96
C ARG A 38 -3.63 -14.69 -11.08
N TYR A 39 -4.09 -13.47 -10.74
CA TYR A 39 -4.30 -12.38 -11.68
C TYR A 39 -3.91 -11.05 -11.06
N ILE A 40 -3.58 -10.07 -11.92
CA ILE A 40 -3.42 -8.65 -11.58
C ILE A 40 -4.39 -7.87 -12.46
N TYR A 41 -5.20 -7.01 -11.83
CA TYR A 41 -6.09 -6.07 -12.52
C TYR A 41 -5.73 -4.63 -12.16
N TRP A 42 -5.61 -3.79 -13.15
CA TRP A 42 -5.60 -2.35 -12.99
C TRP A 42 -7.04 -1.86 -12.92
N ARG A 43 -7.52 -1.59 -11.72
CA ARG A 43 -8.93 -1.26 -11.49
C ARG A 43 -9.22 0.20 -11.75
N ASN A 44 -8.47 1.10 -11.15
CA ASN A 44 -8.69 2.54 -11.26
C ASN A 44 -7.37 3.28 -11.44
N LYS A 45 -7.47 4.44 -12.06
CA LYS A 45 -6.44 5.43 -12.22
C LYS A 45 -6.94 6.76 -11.68
N LEU A 46 -6.35 7.25 -10.59
CA LEU A 46 -6.63 8.56 -10.03
C LEU A 46 -5.57 9.54 -10.53
N ALA A 47 -5.94 10.38 -11.47
CA ALA A 47 -5.04 11.32 -12.12
C ALA A 47 -5.81 12.59 -12.49
N VAL A 48 -5.10 13.67 -12.83
CA VAL A 48 -5.70 14.91 -13.35
C VAL A 48 -6.59 14.63 -14.57
N SER A 49 -6.23 13.67 -15.40
CA SER A 49 -6.98 13.26 -16.59
C SER A 49 -8.29 12.53 -16.29
N THR A 50 -8.45 11.96 -15.10
CA THR A 50 -9.64 11.17 -14.71
C THR A 50 -10.48 11.83 -13.63
N LEU A 51 -9.91 12.81 -12.92
CA LEU A 51 -10.54 13.53 -11.82
C LEU A 51 -10.32 15.03 -12.00
N ASN A 52 -11.28 15.83 -11.52
CA ASN A 52 -11.11 17.29 -11.47
C ASN A 52 -10.32 17.71 -10.20
N LEU A 53 -9.09 17.20 -10.07
CA LEU A 53 -8.18 17.48 -8.98
C LEU A 53 -6.84 17.97 -9.53
N THR A 54 -6.13 18.76 -8.74
CA THR A 54 -4.75 19.16 -9.08
C THR A 54 -3.78 18.03 -8.76
N ALA A 55 -2.70 17.94 -9.53
CA ALA A 55 -1.56 17.11 -9.14
C ALA A 55 -0.93 17.69 -7.87
N GLY A 56 -0.35 16.83 -7.03
CA GLY A 56 0.56 17.23 -5.97
C GLY A 56 1.98 17.42 -6.48
N GLU A 57 2.87 17.90 -5.65
CA GLU A 57 4.30 17.99 -5.98
C GLU A 57 4.94 16.61 -6.11
N GLN A 58 4.51 15.67 -5.29
CA GLN A 58 5.08 14.33 -5.20
C GLN A 58 4.11 13.24 -5.67
N VAL A 59 2.81 13.48 -5.54
CA VAL A 59 1.76 12.55 -5.95
C VAL A 59 1.06 13.10 -7.18
N THR A 60 1.48 12.66 -8.35
CA THR A 60 0.89 13.08 -9.62
C THR A 60 -0.19 12.12 -10.12
N GLU A 61 -0.15 10.89 -9.66
CA GLU A 61 -1.06 9.82 -10.07
C GLU A 61 -1.11 8.73 -8.98
N ILE A 62 -2.27 8.11 -8.79
CA ILE A 62 -2.45 6.97 -7.87
C ILE A 62 -3.13 5.85 -8.66
N GLU A 63 -2.49 4.68 -8.67
CA GLU A 63 -2.98 3.48 -9.32
C GLU A 63 -3.65 2.55 -8.32
N ILE A 64 -4.78 1.98 -8.68
CA ILE A 64 -5.44 0.97 -7.86
C ILE A 64 -5.31 -0.38 -8.55
N PHE A 65 -4.50 -1.26 -7.96
CA PHE A 65 -4.29 -2.62 -8.46
C PHE A 65 -4.96 -3.64 -7.57
N GLU A 66 -5.77 -4.49 -8.18
CA GLU A 66 -6.25 -5.69 -7.49
C GLU A 66 -5.34 -6.87 -7.81
N LEU A 67 -4.85 -7.52 -6.75
CA LEU A 67 -4.06 -8.73 -6.81
C LEU A 67 -4.90 -9.91 -6.36
N CYS A 68 -5.37 -10.73 -7.30
CA CYS A 68 -6.09 -11.96 -7.00
C CYS A 68 -5.08 -13.04 -6.59
N LEU A 69 -5.16 -13.48 -5.34
CA LEU A 69 -4.20 -14.41 -4.76
C LEU A 69 -4.61 -15.87 -4.98
N THR A 70 -3.64 -16.76 -4.89
CA THR A 70 -3.84 -18.22 -4.85
C THR A 70 -4.07 -18.75 -3.44
N GLY A 71 -3.70 -17.97 -2.42
CA GLY A 71 -3.82 -18.27 -1.00
C GLY A 71 -3.92 -16.99 -0.15
N PRO A 72 -4.11 -17.10 1.18
CA PRO A 72 -4.35 -15.94 2.04
C PRO A 72 -3.09 -15.13 2.40
N LYS A 73 -1.94 -15.46 1.83
CA LYS A 73 -0.66 -14.80 2.12
C LYS A 73 0.00 -14.32 0.85
N LEU A 74 0.55 -13.12 0.90
CA LEU A 74 1.41 -12.54 -0.13
C LEU A 74 2.72 -12.09 0.52
N ASP A 75 3.83 -12.43 -0.13
CA ASP A 75 5.14 -11.91 0.26
C ASP A 75 5.27 -10.46 -0.20
N GLU A 76 5.70 -9.58 0.69
CA GLU A 76 5.87 -8.15 0.43
C GLU A 76 6.82 -7.88 -0.75
N ALA A 77 7.76 -8.78 -1.03
CA ALA A 77 8.66 -8.68 -2.18
C ALA A 77 7.92 -8.57 -3.52
N VAL A 78 6.72 -9.15 -3.63
CA VAL A 78 5.86 -9.01 -4.81
C VAL A 78 5.37 -7.58 -4.96
N LEU A 79 4.89 -6.96 -3.89
CA LEU A 79 4.44 -5.57 -3.89
C LEU A 79 5.60 -4.62 -4.21
N ARG A 80 6.76 -4.83 -3.58
CA ARG A 80 7.97 -4.04 -3.83
C ARG A 80 8.43 -4.12 -5.28
N GLN A 81 8.34 -5.30 -5.90
CA GLN A 81 8.68 -5.47 -7.30
C GLN A 81 7.71 -4.71 -8.21
N ILE A 82 6.40 -4.75 -7.95
CA ILE A 82 5.41 -3.98 -8.71
C ILE A 82 5.65 -2.48 -8.54
N ASP A 83 5.87 -2.01 -7.31
CA ASP A 83 6.15 -0.59 -7.00
C ASP A 83 7.44 -0.10 -7.67
N SER A 84 8.43 -0.97 -7.88
CA SER A 84 9.69 -0.60 -8.56
C SER A 84 9.54 -0.39 -10.05
N GLU A 85 8.55 -1.02 -10.67
CA GLU A 85 8.28 -0.93 -12.12
C GLU A 85 7.29 0.20 -12.46
N ILE A 86 6.54 0.69 -11.46
CA ILE A 86 5.52 1.73 -11.64
C ILE A 86 5.98 3.02 -10.95
N PRO A 87 6.15 4.13 -11.69
CA PRO A 87 6.67 5.38 -11.12
C PRO A 87 5.66 6.13 -10.24
N TYR A 88 4.42 5.65 -10.16
CA TYR A 88 3.32 6.29 -9.45
C TYR A 88 3.07 5.66 -8.09
N HIS A 89 2.19 6.27 -7.30
CA HIS A 89 1.74 5.71 -6.03
C HIS A 89 0.71 4.61 -6.29
N ILE A 90 0.75 3.53 -5.51
CA ILE A 90 -0.14 2.40 -5.71
C ILE A 90 -0.91 2.10 -4.43
N LEU A 91 -2.22 1.94 -4.57
CA LEU A 91 -3.08 1.28 -3.61
C LEU A 91 -3.34 -0.14 -4.12
N PHE A 92 -2.85 -1.14 -3.41
CA PHE A 92 -3.13 -2.53 -3.70
C PHE A 92 -4.37 -3.02 -2.95
N VAL A 93 -5.20 -3.76 -3.62
CA VAL A 93 -6.30 -4.50 -3.03
C VAL A 93 -6.02 -5.98 -3.28
N LEU A 94 -5.63 -6.69 -2.24
CA LEU A 94 -5.46 -8.13 -2.31
C LEU A 94 -6.82 -8.78 -2.20
N SER A 95 -7.12 -9.76 -3.05
CA SER A 95 -8.36 -10.53 -2.97
C SER A 95 -8.06 -12.03 -2.90
N TYR A 96 -8.70 -12.71 -1.97
CA TYR A 96 -8.67 -14.16 -1.81
C TYR A 96 -10.01 -14.66 -1.31
N GLU A 97 -10.62 -15.59 -2.04
CA GLU A 97 -12.00 -16.05 -1.82
C GLU A 97 -12.97 -14.85 -1.80
N ASN A 98 -13.72 -14.68 -0.71
CA ASN A 98 -14.69 -13.59 -0.52
C ASN A 98 -14.17 -12.47 0.38
N LYS A 99 -12.83 -12.36 0.56
CA LYS A 99 -12.20 -11.36 1.41
C LYS A 99 -11.22 -10.51 0.63
N VAL A 100 -11.04 -9.30 1.12
CA VAL A 100 -10.08 -8.34 0.61
C VAL A 100 -9.23 -7.75 1.73
N GLN A 101 -8.06 -7.25 1.34
CA GLN A 101 -7.13 -6.55 2.22
C GLN A 101 -6.51 -5.40 1.42
N ALA A 102 -6.59 -4.18 1.93
CA ALA A 102 -5.95 -3.03 1.29
C ALA A 102 -4.52 -2.84 1.81
N TRP A 103 -3.59 -2.58 0.89
CA TRP A 103 -2.18 -2.29 1.18
C TRP A 103 -1.76 -1.00 0.50
N ILE A 104 -1.02 -0.15 1.20
CA ILE A 104 -0.48 1.09 0.63
C ILE A 104 0.97 1.28 1.06
N GLY A 105 1.83 1.62 0.10
CA GLY A 105 3.24 1.89 0.36
C GLY A 105 3.46 3.34 0.75
N CYS A 106 4.08 3.59 1.90
CA CYS A 106 4.55 4.94 2.26
C CYS A 106 5.89 5.19 1.57
N LYS A 107 5.90 6.06 0.58
CA LYS A 107 7.12 6.42 -0.17
C LYS A 107 7.86 7.52 0.56
N ASP A 108 9.16 7.35 0.72
CA ASP A 108 10.05 8.40 1.24
C ASP A 108 10.47 9.30 0.07
N THR A 109 10.08 10.55 0.14
CA THR A 109 10.31 11.55 -0.90
C THR A 109 11.49 12.47 -0.60
N SER A 110 12.18 12.25 0.52
CA SER A 110 13.30 13.09 0.99
C SER A 110 14.60 12.91 0.20
N ALA A 111 14.71 11.89 -0.64
CA ALA A 111 15.89 11.63 -1.47
C ALA A 111 15.58 11.86 -2.95
N ASN A 112 16.49 12.55 -3.64
CA ASN A 112 16.47 12.82 -5.09
C ASN A 112 16.55 11.55 -6.00
N SER A 113 16.17 10.39 -5.50
CA SER A 113 16.08 9.12 -6.22
C SER A 113 14.66 8.64 -6.23
N SER A 114 14.27 7.87 -7.25
CA SER A 114 12.97 7.21 -7.39
C SER A 114 12.40 6.82 -6.03
N ALA A 115 11.25 7.40 -5.65
CA ALA A 115 10.67 7.29 -4.33
C ALA A 115 10.49 5.81 -3.94
N LYS A 116 11.37 5.30 -3.05
CA LYS A 116 11.29 3.93 -2.55
C LYS A 116 10.25 3.81 -1.45
N VAL A 117 9.50 2.73 -1.46
CA VAL A 117 8.59 2.41 -0.38
C VAL A 117 9.40 2.10 0.88
N SER A 118 9.24 2.93 1.91
CA SER A 118 9.88 2.74 3.21
C SER A 118 9.14 1.71 4.05
N ARG A 119 7.81 1.76 4.05
CA ARG A 119 6.92 0.88 4.81
C ARG A 119 5.62 0.65 4.05
N TYR A 120 5.06 -0.54 4.17
CA TYR A 120 3.66 -0.79 3.82
C TYR A 120 2.78 -0.74 5.05
N LEU A 121 1.60 -0.18 4.87
CA LEU A 121 0.46 -0.27 5.78
C LEU A 121 -0.61 -1.14 5.13
N HIS A 122 -1.35 -1.88 5.93
CA HIS A 122 -2.42 -2.72 5.41
C HIS A 122 -3.57 -2.85 6.42
N THR A 123 -4.75 -3.16 5.93
CA THR A 123 -5.88 -3.55 6.76
C THR A 123 -5.78 -5.02 7.16
N ASP A 124 -6.65 -5.46 8.05
CA ASP A 124 -6.93 -6.88 8.19
C ASP A 124 -7.73 -7.41 6.99
N TRP A 125 -7.82 -8.74 6.85
CA TRP A 125 -8.70 -9.37 5.90
C TRP A 125 -10.15 -9.16 6.31
N MET A 126 -10.97 -8.62 5.41
CA MET A 126 -12.38 -8.34 5.65
C MET A 126 -13.24 -8.69 4.42
N PRO A 127 -14.56 -8.87 4.55
CA PRO A 127 -15.45 -8.93 3.40
C PRO A 127 -15.31 -7.70 2.50
N GLU A 128 -15.40 -7.86 1.19
CA GLU A 128 -15.27 -6.74 0.24
C GLU A 128 -16.27 -5.60 0.53
N THR A 129 -17.44 -5.93 1.03
CA THR A 129 -18.49 -4.97 1.40
C THR A 129 -18.15 -4.09 2.60
N GLU A 130 -17.19 -4.51 3.42
CA GLU A 130 -16.74 -3.79 4.61
C GLU A 130 -15.54 -2.87 4.32
N LEU A 131 -14.78 -3.13 3.23
CA LEU A 131 -13.68 -2.27 2.84
C LEU A 131 -14.22 -0.98 2.22
N SER A 132 -14.22 0.08 3.00
CA SER A 132 -14.65 1.42 2.58
C SER A 132 -13.49 2.39 2.71
N LEU A 133 -12.99 2.89 1.58
CA LEU A 133 -11.98 3.94 1.51
C LEU A 133 -12.57 5.12 0.74
N THR A 134 -12.47 6.31 1.29
CA THR A 134 -13.03 7.52 0.71
C THR A 134 -11.94 8.44 0.20
N MET A 135 -12.17 9.04 -0.96
CA MET A 135 -11.33 10.12 -1.46
C MET A 135 -11.77 11.45 -0.84
N SER A 136 -10.83 12.20 -0.31
CA SER A 136 -11.05 13.54 0.21
C SER A 136 -9.86 14.42 -0.08
N GLY A 137 -10.09 15.69 -0.40
CA GLY A 137 -9.06 16.68 -0.71
C GLY A 137 -9.20 17.28 -2.10
N LEU A 138 -8.43 18.34 -2.35
CA LEU A 138 -8.45 19.13 -3.58
C LEU A 138 -7.26 18.81 -4.51
N SER A 139 -6.36 17.91 -4.08
CA SER A 139 -5.21 17.46 -4.85
C SER A 139 -5.01 15.95 -4.71
N LEU A 140 -4.30 15.35 -5.65
CA LEU A 140 -3.95 13.92 -5.58
C LEU A 140 -3.07 13.60 -4.37
N GLU A 141 -2.24 14.54 -3.93
CA GLU A 141 -1.44 14.40 -2.71
C GLU A 141 -2.32 14.31 -1.46
N ALA A 142 -3.32 15.19 -1.35
CA ALA A 142 -4.27 15.15 -0.23
C ALA A 142 -5.11 13.86 -0.25
N VAL A 143 -5.50 13.37 -1.44
CA VAL A 143 -6.20 12.08 -1.59
C VAL A 143 -5.30 10.93 -1.12
N TYR A 144 -4.04 10.89 -1.55
CA TYR A 144 -3.09 9.86 -1.14
C TYR A 144 -2.87 9.87 0.38
N ASP A 145 -2.61 11.04 0.97
CA ASP A 145 -2.47 11.22 2.41
C ASP A 145 -3.72 10.72 3.17
N GLY A 146 -4.90 11.04 2.66
CA GLY A 146 -6.16 10.59 3.21
C GLY A 146 -6.29 9.06 3.18
N LEU A 147 -5.92 8.40 2.08
CA LEU A 147 -5.94 6.94 1.94
C LEU A 147 -4.93 6.27 2.91
N VAL A 148 -3.71 6.80 2.98
CA VAL A 148 -2.69 6.29 3.91
C VAL A 148 -3.18 6.35 5.35
N ARG A 149 -3.75 7.49 5.77
CA ARG A 149 -4.27 7.67 7.14
C ARG A 149 -5.46 6.77 7.45
N GLN A 150 -6.35 6.54 6.49
CA GLN A 150 -7.48 5.62 6.65
C GLN A 150 -6.99 4.19 6.86
N ILE A 151 -6.02 3.72 6.07
CA ILE A 151 -5.45 2.39 6.22
C ILE A 151 -4.66 2.27 7.53
N ALA A 152 -3.85 3.27 7.89
CA ALA A 152 -3.17 3.31 9.19
C ALA A 152 -4.14 3.16 10.36
N ARG A 153 -5.26 3.89 10.32
CA ARG A 153 -6.32 3.80 11.34
C ARG A 153 -6.97 2.42 11.40
N LEU A 154 -7.24 1.80 10.24
CA LEU A 154 -7.81 0.44 10.17
C LEU A 154 -6.82 -0.62 10.67
N GLN A 155 -5.52 -0.37 10.53
CA GLN A 155 -4.45 -1.21 11.10
C GLN A 155 -4.27 -1.00 12.62
N GLY A 156 -4.96 -0.03 13.24
CA GLY A 156 -4.85 0.27 14.66
C GLY A 156 -3.73 1.27 15.02
N GLU A 157 -3.17 1.95 14.02
CA GLU A 157 -2.18 3.00 14.26
C GLU A 157 -2.82 4.29 14.81
N SER A 158 -2.22 4.87 15.86
CA SER A 158 -2.66 6.14 16.45
C SER A 158 -1.92 7.33 15.81
N TRP A 159 -2.19 7.59 14.55
CA TRP A 159 -1.57 8.68 13.82
C TRP A 159 -2.26 10.01 14.07
N SER A 160 -1.47 11.08 14.27
CA SER A 160 -1.98 12.43 14.44
C SER A 160 -2.08 13.14 13.09
N ALA A 161 -3.17 13.88 12.89
CA ALA A 161 -3.33 14.75 11.73
C ALA A 161 -2.36 15.95 11.74
N ALA A 162 -1.80 16.29 12.91
CA ALA A 162 -0.83 17.38 13.05
C ALA A 162 0.56 17.04 12.49
N TYR A 163 0.84 15.78 12.21
CA TYR A 163 2.13 15.32 11.69
C TYR A 163 2.01 14.81 10.25
N SER A 164 3.08 14.97 9.48
CA SER A 164 3.21 14.35 8.16
C SER A 164 3.20 12.80 8.26
N ILE A 165 3.04 12.12 7.13
CA ILE A 165 3.12 10.66 7.08
C ILE A 165 4.49 10.19 7.57
N ALA A 166 5.58 10.82 7.12
CA ALA A 166 6.95 10.47 7.52
C ALA A 166 7.17 10.60 9.03
N GLU A 167 6.71 11.70 9.64
CA GLU A 167 6.79 11.91 11.08
C GLU A 167 5.97 10.89 11.87
N ASN A 168 4.76 10.56 11.42
CA ASN A 168 3.94 9.53 12.04
C ASN A 168 4.61 8.15 11.97
N ILE A 169 5.24 7.79 10.84
CA ILE A 169 6.00 6.54 10.69
C ILE A 169 7.15 6.50 11.67
N GLN A 170 7.94 7.56 11.77
CA GLN A 170 9.06 7.64 12.71
C GLN A 170 8.59 7.46 14.16
N ARG A 171 7.53 8.16 14.56
CA ARG A 171 6.94 8.06 15.90
C ARG A 171 6.40 6.65 16.20
N SER A 172 5.78 5.99 15.23
CA SER A 172 5.34 4.60 15.37
C SER A 172 6.52 3.66 15.58
N ALA A 173 7.60 3.81 14.82
CA ALA A 173 8.80 2.99 14.96
C ALA A 173 9.50 3.20 16.33
N GLU A 174 9.59 4.43 16.79
CA GLU A 174 10.12 4.76 18.12
C GLU A 174 9.28 4.13 19.24
N ARG A 175 7.95 4.21 19.14
CA ARG A 175 7.02 3.59 20.08
C ARG A 175 7.17 2.07 20.13
N GLU A 176 7.24 1.41 18.99
CA GLU A 176 7.47 -0.04 18.92
C GLU A 176 8.80 -0.44 19.57
N LYS A 177 9.85 0.34 19.33
CA LYS A 177 11.17 0.11 19.96
C LYS A 177 11.10 0.20 21.49
N LEU A 178 10.43 1.24 22.01
CA LEU A 178 10.23 1.43 23.45
C LEU A 178 9.39 0.30 24.05
N GLN A 179 8.31 -0.11 23.40
CA GLN A 179 7.49 -1.23 23.87
C GLN A 179 8.29 -2.54 23.97
N LYS A 180 9.15 -2.83 22.96
CA LYS A 180 10.04 -4.00 23.02
C LYS A 180 11.04 -3.91 24.17
N GLN A 181 11.57 -2.73 24.48
CA GLN A 181 12.47 -2.52 25.61
C GLN A 181 11.76 -2.73 26.94
N ILE A 182 10.55 -2.18 27.10
CA ILE A 182 9.70 -2.37 28.30
C ILE A 182 9.43 -3.86 28.51
N ALA A 183 8.95 -4.57 27.49
CA ALA A 183 8.67 -5.99 27.58
C ALA A 183 9.91 -6.82 27.95
N ALA A 184 11.08 -6.44 27.42
CA ALA A 184 12.35 -7.10 27.78
C ALA A 184 12.75 -6.88 29.27
N LEU A 185 12.52 -5.65 29.77
CA LEU A 185 12.79 -5.33 31.19
C LEU A 185 11.81 -6.04 32.13
N GLU A 186 10.52 -6.04 31.82
CA GLU A 186 9.51 -6.76 32.60
C GLU A 186 9.80 -8.27 32.67
N ASN A 187 10.27 -8.86 31.57
CA ASN A 187 10.67 -10.27 31.53
C ASN A 187 11.93 -10.54 32.37
N LYS A 188 12.83 -9.57 32.54
CA LYS A 188 13.97 -9.70 33.43
C LYS A 188 13.53 -9.65 34.91
N ILE A 189 12.71 -8.66 35.25
CA ILE A 189 12.18 -8.50 36.64
C ILE A 189 11.38 -9.74 37.07
N ARG A 190 10.66 -10.38 36.17
CA ARG A 190 9.84 -11.57 36.46
C ARG A 190 10.70 -12.83 36.71
N LYS A 191 11.97 -12.82 36.30
CA LYS A 191 12.90 -13.96 36.44
C LYS A 191 13.84 -13.84 37.64
N GLU A 192 13.89 -12.68 38.31
CA GLU A 192 14.53 -12.45 39.59
C GLU A 192 13.56 -12.73 40.74
#